data_3f5eb8d9ae569479468fc99b1f32d7f5
#
_entry.id   3f5eb8d9ae569479468fc99b1f32d7f5
#
_cell.length_a   1.000
_cell.length_b   1.000
_cell.length_c   1.000
_cell.angle_alpha   90.00
_cell.angle_beta   90.00
_cell.angle_gamma   90.00
#
_symmetry.space_group_name_H-M   'P 1'
#
loop_
_entity.id
_entity.type
_entity.pdbx_description
1 polymer ?
#
loop_
_entity_poly.entity_id
_entity_poly.type
_entity_poly.pdbx_seq_one_letter_code
_entity_poly.pdbx_strand_id
1 'polypeptide(L)'
;MKILITGSTGFVGKHLIKKLKDHEITEINSSNFTSMWSLDKNSFDVIIHLAVKTAAGGYCQEHPGEQWIVNSSINADMLAYWAQYQQRATMITF
;
A
#
# COMPACT_ATOMS: atom_id res chain seq x y z
N MET A 1 4.76 12.65 -11.94
CA MET A 1 3.49 12.25 -11.29
C MET A 1 3.73 12.10 -9.79
N LYS A 2 2.70 12.32 -9.02
CA LYS A 2 2.72 12.04 -7.59
C LYS A 2 2.16 10.64 -7.36
N ILE A 3 2.98 9.79 -6.77
CA ILE A 3 2.67 8.36 -6.61
C ILE A 3 2.73 7.99 -5.14
N LEU A 4 1.67 7.36 -4.65
CA LEU A 4 1.64 6.75 -3.32
C LEU A 4 1.89 5.25 -3.47
N ILE A 5 2.89 4.72 -2.76
CA ILE A 5 3.19 3.29 -2.80
C ILE A 5 3.06 2.71 -1.39
N THR A 6 2.20 1.72 -1.23
CA THR A 6 2.13 0.93 0.00
C THR A 6 2.96 -0.33 -0.16
N GLY A 7 3.53 -0.83 0.94
CA GLY A 7 4.41 -1.99 0.88
C GLY A 7 5.77 -1.68 0.29
N SER A 8 6.24 -0.46 0.47
CA SER A 8 7.47 0.06 -0.12
C SER A 8 8.72 -0.69 0.31
N THR A 9 8.70 -1.32 1.49
CA THR A 9 9.84 -2.07 2.01
C THR A 9 9.91 -3.52 1.54
N GLY A 10 8.86 -4.00 0.87
CA GLY A 10 8.86 -5.34 0.31
C GLY A 10 9.73 -5.46 -0.94
N PHE A 11 9.89 -6.68 -1.43
CA PHE A 11 10.75 -6.96 -2.58
C PHE A 11 10.31 -6.18 -3.83
N VAL A 12 9.04 -6.27 -4.17
CA VAL A 12 8.50 -5.57 -5.35
C VAL A 12 8.55 -4.07 -5.16
N GLY A 13 8.19 -3.59 -3.96
CA GLY A 13 8.19 -2.16 -3.64
C GLY A 13 9.56 -1.52 -3.81
N LYS A 14 10.60 -2.17 -3.31
CA LYS A 14 11.98 -1.66 -3.43
C LYS A 14 12.42 -1.54 -4.90
N HIS A 15 12.11 -2.54 -5.69
CA HIS A 15 12.45 -2.50 -7.13
C HIS A 15 11.65 -1.44 -7.86
N LEU A 16 10.39 -1.30 -7.54
CA LEU A 16 9.50 -0.34 -8.19
C LEU A 16 9.94 1.09 -7.91
N ILE A 17 10.32 1.38 -6.67
CA ILE A 17 10.79 2.71 -6.29
C ILE A 17 12.02 3.11 -7.11
N LYS A 18 12.95 2.19 -7.32
CA LYS A 18 14.14 2.44 -8.15
C LYS A 18 13.76 2.78 -9.58
N LYS A 19 12.75 2.13 -10.12
CA LYS A 19 12.28 2.36 -11.49
C LYS A 19 11.53 3.68 -11.65
N LEU A 20 10.87 4.14 -10.59
CA LEU A 20 10.02 5.32 -10.61
C LEU A 20 10.68 6.54 -9.96
N LYS A 21 12.00 6.54 -9.82
CA LYS A 21 12.73 7.56 -9.07
C LYS A 21 12.57 8.99 -9.62
N ASP A 22 12.15 9.13 -10.88
CA ASP A 22 11.93 10.43 -11.51
C ASP A 22 10.56 11.03 -11.17
N HIS A 23 9.74 10.29 -10.43
CA HIS A 23 8.44 10.73 -9.96
C HIS A 23 8.50 11.09 -8.48
N GLU A 24 7.52 11.88 -8.06
CA GLU A 24 7.39 12.23 -6.64
C GLU A 24 6.68 11.07 -5.92
N ILE A 25 7.44 10.34 -5.09
CA ILE A 25 6.96 9.12 -4.45
C ILE A 25 6.77 9.35 -2.95
N THR A 26 5.60 8.98 -2.45
CA THR A 26 5.32 8.89 -1.02
C THR A 26 5.23 7.41 -0.65
N GLU A 27 6.07 6.99 0.29
CA GLU A 27 6.17 5.59 0.71
C GLU A 27 5.37 5.35 1.97
N ILE A 28 4.52 4.34 1.93
CA ILE A 28 3.76 3.87 3.09
C ILE A 28 4.16 2.43 3.38
N ASN A 29 4.52 2.18 4.63
CA ASN A 29 4.89 0.86 5.12
C ASN A 29 4.18 0.57 6.44
N SER A 30 4.49 -0.56 7.07
CA SER A 30 3.81 -0.98 8.30
C SER A 30 4.00 -0.01 9.47
N SER A 31 5.10 0.74 9.50
CA SER A 31 5.37 1.67 10.60
C SER A 31 4.65 3.01 10.46
N ASN A 32 4.22 3.38 9.25
CA ASN A 32 3.56 4.67 9.02
C ASN A 32 2.23 4.55 8.29
N PHE A 33 1.62 3.36 8.28
CA PHE A 33 0.41 3.09 7.49
C PHE A 33 -0.73 4.07 7.79
N THR A 34 -0.92 4.41 9.06
CA THR A 34 -1.99 5.32 9.46
C THR A 34 -1.71 6.78 9.12
N SER A 35 -0.48 7.14 8.83
CA SER A 35 -0.13 8.53 8.50
C SER A 35 -0.69 8.99 7.15
N MET A 36 -1.07 8.06 6.27
CA MET A 36 -1.62 8.44 4.98
C MET A 36 -2.93 9.23 5.09
N TRP A 37 -3.68 9.03 6.19
CA TRP A 37 -4.95 9.74 6.42
C TRP A 37 -4.75 11.24 6.70
N SER A 38 -3.54 11.65 7.04
CA SER A 38 -3.20 13.06 7.25
C SER A 38 -2.71 13.76 5.98
N LEU A 39 -2.55 13.03 4.88
CA LEU A 39 -2.11 13.60 3.61
C LEU A 39 -3.26 14.33 2.90
N ASP A 40 -2.90 15.29 2.06
CA ASP A 40 -3.88 16.10 1.35
C ASP A 40 -4.78 15.26 0.44
N LYS A 41 -6.05 15.63 0.36
CA LYS A 41 -6.99 14.99 -0.55
C LYS A 41 -6.62 15.28 -1.99
N ASN A 42 -6.82 14.28 -2.85
CA ASN A 42 -6.59 14.38 -4.29
C ASN A 42 -5.18 14.88 -4.65
N SER A 43 -4.21 14.47 -3.84
CA SER A 43 -2.80 14.86 -4.03
C SER A 43 -2.00 13.86 -4.86
N PHE A 44 -2.52 12.67 -5.12
CA PHE A 44 -1.82 11.63 -5.88
C PHE A 44 -2.47 11.39 -7.22
N ASP A 45 -1.62 11.11 -8.21
CA ASP A 45 -2.06 10.70 -9.55
C ASP A 45 -2.28 9.17 -9.61
N VAL A 46 -1.44 8.43 -8.90
CA VAL A 46 -1.49 6.96 -8.89
C VAL A 46 -1.25 6.46 -7.48
N ILE A 47 -1.98 5.44 -7.11
CA ILE A 47 -1.74 4.67 -5.87
C ILE A 47 -1.36 3.25 -6.29
N ILE A 48 -0.18 2.81 -5.88
CA ILE A 48 0.27 1.44 -6.11
C ILE A 48 0.22 0.70 -4.78
N HIS A 49 -0.74 -0.20 -4.65
CA HIS A 49 -1.00 -0.90 -3.40
C HIS A 49 -0.35 -2.28 -3.42
N LEU A 50 0.80 -2.40 -2.76
CA LEU A 50 1.56 -3.64 -2.63
C LEU A 50 1.54 -4.20 -1.22
N ALA A 51 0.97 -3.45 -0.25
CA ALA A 51 1.00 -3.85 1.14
C ALA A 51 0.19 -5.14 1.35
N VAL A 52 0.87 -6.15 1.86
CA VAL A 52 0.28 -7.42 2.21
C VAL A 52 1.10 -8.01 3.34
N LYS A 53 0.44 -8.66 4.29
CA LYS A 53 1.15 -9.41 5.32
C LYS A 53 1.46 -10.78 4.75
N THR A 54 2.74 -11.02 4.49
CA THR A 54 3.24 -12.34 4.12
C THR A 54 4.22 -12.79 5.17
N ALA A 55 4.25 -14.08 5.41
CA ALA A 55 5.23 -14.67 6.29
C ALA A 55 5.80 -15.90 5.62
N ALA A 56 7.12 -16.01 5.61
CA ALA A 56 7.79 -17.19 5.09
C ALA A 56 7.57 -18.37 6.02
N GLY A 57 7.56 -19.56 5.46
CA GLY A 57 7.48 -20.79 6.24
C GLY A 57 6.10 -21.09 6.82
N GLY A 58 6.08 -21.48 8.06
CA GLY A 58 4.91 -22.05 8.69
C GLY A 58 3.80 -21.06 9.07
N TYR A 59 4.06 -19.76 9.08
CA TYR A 59 3.06 -18.80 9.57
C TYR A 59 1.75 -18.90 8.79
N CYS A 60 1.83 -18.88 7.46
CA CYS A 60 0.64 -18.97 6.62
C CYS A 60 -0.11 -20.28 6.79
N GLN A 61 0.62 -21.37 7.07
CA GLN A 61 0.03 -22.68 7.30
C GLN A 61 -0.59 -22.79 8.69
N GLU A 62 0.04 -22.19 9.70
CA GLU A 62 -0.41 -22.25 11.08
C GLU A 62 -1.50 -21.22 11.40
N HIS A 63 -1.50 -20.07 10.70
CA HIS A 63 -2.39 -18.95 10.97
C HIS A 63 -3.09 -18.42 9.72
N PRO A 64 -3.73 -19.29 8.91
CA PRO A 64 -4.34 -18.82 7.65
C PRO A 64 -5.48 -17.82 7.88
N GLY A 65 -6.26 -17.99 8.95
CA GLY A 65 -7.34 -17.06 9.27
C GLY A 65 -6.84 -15.68 9.65
N GLU A 66 -5.78 -15.62 10.44
CA GLU A 66 -5.18 -14.34 10.84
C GLU A 66 -4.61 -13.59 9.65
N GLN A 67 -3.91 -14.29 8.76
CA GLN A 67 -3.37 -13.68 7.57
C GLN A 67 -4.48 -13.12 6.67
N TRP A 68 -5.55 -13.87 6.49
CA TRP A 68 -6.69 -13.43 5.68
C TRP A 68 -7.33 -12.17 6.28
N ILE A 69 -7.55 -12.16 7.60
CA ILE A 69 -8.15 -11.01 8.30
C ILE A 69 -7.27 -9.77 8.15
N VAL A 70 -5.98 -9.88 8.38
CA VAL A 70 -5.05 -8.76 8.30
C VAL A 70 -5.02 -8.19 6.88
N ASN A 71 -4.90 -9.04 5.88
CA ASN A 71 -4.82 -8.59 4.48
C ASN A 71 -6.15 -8.00 4.02
N SER A 72 -7.27 -8.57 4.43
CA SER A 72 -8.59 -7.99 4.12
C SER A 72 -8.75 -6.61 4.75
N SER A 73 -8.28 -6.42 5.98
CA SER A 73 -8.32 -5.13 6.66
C SER A 73 -7.44 -4.10 5.95
N ILE A 74 -6.23 -4.46 5.55
CA ILE A 74 -5.34 -3.58 4.80
C ILE A 74 -5.99 -3.15 3.49
N ASN A 75 -6.57 -4.08 2.75
CA ASN A 75 -7.22 -3.78 1.48
C ASN A 75 -8.46 -2.91 1.67
N ALA A 76 -9.26 -3.18 2.70
CA ALA A 76 -10.43 -2.37 3.01
C ALA A 76 -10.04 -0.93 3.36
N ASP A 77 -9.00 -0.75 4.17
CA ASP A 77 -8.50 0.57 4.52
C ASP A 77 -8.00 1.34 3.30
N MET A 78 -7.30 0.66 2.40
CA MET A 78 -6.82 1.30 1.17
C MET A 78 -7.95 1.70 0.23
N LEU A 79 -8.96 0.86 0.09
CA LEU A 79 -10.12 1.19 -0.71
C LEU A 79 -10.91 2.37 -0.11
N ALA A 80 -11.07 2.40 1.20
CA ALA A 80 -11.72 3.51 1.90
C ALA A 80 -10.92 4.81 1.73
N TYR A 81 -9.60 4.76 1.89
CA TYR A 81 -8.73 5.91 1.69
C TYR A 81 -8.84 6.44 0.26
N TRP A 82 -8.74 5.56 -0.72
CA TRP A 82 -8.88 5.94 -2.13
C TRP A 82 -10.23 6.59 -2.40
N ALA A 83 -11.31 5.95 -1.97
CA ALA A 83 -12.67 6.43 -2.24
C ALA A 83 -12.98 7.78 -1.57
N GLN A 84 -12.42 8.03 -0.40
CA GLN A 84 -12.73 9.21 0.40
C GLN A 84 -11.75 10.35 0.20
N TYR A 85 -10.48 10.06 -0.03
CA TYR A 85 -9.40 11.05 0.01
C TYR A 85 -8.68 11.23 -1.32
N GLN A 86 -8.62 10.19 -2.17
CA GLN A 86 -7.82 10.21 -3.39
C GLN A 86 -8.63 9.74 -4.60
N GLN A 87 -9.83 10.27 -4.75
CA GLN A 87 -10.76 9.82 -5.81
C GLN A 87 -10.22 10.01 -7.21
N ARG A 88 -9.31 10.98 -7.42
CA ARG A 88 -8.73 11.26 -8.73
C ARG A 88 -7.59 10.34 -9.10
N ALA A 89 -7.04 9.63 -8.13
CA ALA A 89 -5.93 8.74 -8.39
C ALA A 89 -6.39 7.45 -9.08
N THR A 90 -5.54 6.91 -9.92
CA THR A 90 -5.70 5.55 -10.44
C THR A 90 -5.09 4.59 -9.43
N MET A 91 -5.86 3.60 -9.00
CA MET A 91 -5.34 2.58 -8.08
C MET A 91 -4.92 1.34 -8.84
N ILE A 92 -3.69 0.89 -8.57
CA ILE A 92 -3.14 -0.36 -9.07
C ILE A 92 -2.93 -1.28 -7.88
N THR A 93 -3.50 -2.47 -7.94
CA THR A 93 -3.36 -3.48 -6.89
C THR A 93 -3.07 -4.83 -7.53
N PHE A 94 -2.42 -5.70 -6.78
CA PHE A 94 -2.01 -7.01 -7.24
C PHE A 94 -2.66 -8.14 -6.47
#